data_510b218a21a08d59cdc2c5991fe42f14
#
_entry.id   510b218a21a08d59cdc2c5991fe42f14
#
_cell.length_a   1.000
_cell.length_b   1.000
_cell.length_c   1.000
_cell.angle_alpha   90.00
_cell.angle_beta   90.00
_cell.angle_gamma   90.00
#
_symmetry.space_group_name_H-M   'P 1'
#
loop_
_entity.id
_entity.type
_entity.pdbx_description
1 polymer ?
#
loop_
_entity_poly.entity_id
_entity_poly.type
_entity_poly.pdbx_seq_one_letter_code
_entity_poly.pdbx_strand_id
1 'polypeptide(L)'
;ASRGLGDVYKRQDLYFNFRHTVEIVNGLDIGLGFSAHKRTAVEPSRFVITGDYPMPPPEFMDKFKNTYISFAPRIRIESTPGLYYYMNGKRKINLHSIYPTFSVDYERGIKGVFKSTGEYERIEFDLQHQIRMGLMRNIYYRFGFGAFTNQDELYFVDFANFSRHNLPVGWNDEIGGVFQVLDSRWYNSSRRYVRGHFTYEAPFLILRHLMKYTRYVQNERIYISALSMPHLQPYLEVGYGIGTHIFDVGVFVSSENWKFGGIGCKFTFELFNR
;
A
#
# COMPACT_ATOMS: atom_id res chain seq x y z
N ALA A 1 8.30 -18.16 -19.66
CA ALA A 1 7.78 -16.84 -19.94
C ALA A 1 6.63 -16.56 -18.97
N SER A 2 6.89 -15.81 -17.90
CA SER A 2 5.84 -15.33 -17.01
C SER A 2 5.01 -14.29 -17.75
N ARG A 3 3.91 -14.70 -18.33
CA ARG A 3 2.90 -13.76 -18.79
C ARG A 3 2.14 -13.28 -17.53
N GLY A 4 2.55 -12.11 -17.04
CA GLY A 4 1.83 -11.45 -15.95
C GLY A 4 0.41 -11.13 -16.38
N LEU A 5 -0.53 -11.33 -15.46
CA LEU A 5 -1.95 -10.93 -15.61
C LEU A 5 -2.15 -9.43 -15.84
N GLY A 6 -1.09 -8.63 -15.92
CA GLY A 6 -1.15 -7.22 -16.25
C GLY A 6 -1.79 -6.88 -17.59
N ASP A 7 -1.84 -7.83 -18.51
CA ASP A 7 -2.39 -7.62 -19.86
C ASP A 7 -3.90 -7.88 -19.98
N VAL A 8 -4.54 -8.46 -18.97
CA VAL A 8 -5.93 -8.92 -19.08
C VAL A 8 -6.96 -7.81 -18.84
N TYR A 9 -6.56 -6.68 -18.23
CA TYR A 9 -7.47 -5.58 -17.91
C TYR A 9 -6.95 -4.23 -18.36
N LYS A 10 -7.04 -3.95 -19.64
CA LYS A 10 -6.87 -2.59 -20.14
C LYS A 10 -8.17 -1.82 -19.94
N ARG A 11 -8.15 -0.81 -19.09
CA ARG A 11 -9.27 0.09 -18.80
C ARG A 11 -8.89 1.51 -19.03
N GLN A 12 -9.83 2.27 -19.50
CA GLN A 12 -9.78 3.71 -19.43
C GLN A 12 -10.48 4.13 -18.14
N ASP A 13 -9.78 4.80 -17.25
CA ASP A 13 -10.33 5.38 -16.01
C ASP A 13 -10.33 6.90 -16.12
N LEU A 14 -11.52 7.47 -16.21
CA LEU A 14 -11.74 8.90 -16.05
C LEU A 14 -12.14 9.12 -14.59
N TYR A 15 -11.29 9.81 -13.83
CA TYR A 15 -11.55 10.00 -12.41
C TYR A 15 -11.46 11.47 -12.00
N PHE A 16 -12.25 11.78 -10.98
CA PHE A 16 -12.17 13.02 -10.24
C PHE A 16 -12.04 12.69 -8.75
N ASN A 17 -11.04 13.25 -8.11
CA ASN A 17 -10.78 13.03 -6.69
C ASN A 17 -10.65 14.39 -6.01
N PHE A 18 -11.49 14.60 -4.99
CA PHE A 18 -11.44 15.79 -4.16
C PHE A 18 -11.15 15.37 -2.72
N ARG A 19 -10.21 16.06 -2.09
CA ARG A 19 -9.90 15.89 -0.67
C ARG A 19 -9.63 17.24 -0.04
N HIS A 20 -10.23 17.48 1.10
CA HIS A 20 -9.92 18.61 1.97
C HIS A 20 -9.57 18.08 3.37
N THR A 21 -8.41 18.45 3.87
CA THR A 21 -7.92 18.02 5.19
C THR A 21 -7.76 19.24 6.08
N VAL A 22 -8.27 19.15 7.29
CA VAL A 22 -8.21 20.21 8.31
C VAL A 22 -7.61 19.63 9.58
N GLU A 23 -6.61 20.27 10.11
CA GLU A 23 -6.09 19.99 11.46
C GLU A 23 -7.01 20.63 12.50
N ILE A 24 -7.65 19.81 13.31
CA ILE A 24 -8.59 20.28 14.36
C ILE A 24 -7.83 20.70 15.61
N VAL A 25 -6.91 19.87 16.03
CA VAL A 25 -5.95 20.14 17.11
C VAL A 25 -4.59 19.61 16.67
N ASN A 26 -3.52 20.05 17.33
CA ASN A 26 -2.18 19.62 16.96
C ASN A 26 -2.06 18.09 16.89
N GLY A 27 -1.78 17.60 15.69
CA GLY A 27 -1.65 16.17 15.42
C GLY A 27 -2.95 15.39 15.26
N LEU A 28 -4.10 16.07 15.11
CA LEU A 28 -5.38 15.44 14.75
C LEU A 28 -5.92 16.08 13.48
N ASP A 29 -5.86 15.34 12.40
CA ASP A 29 -6.31 15.74 11.07
C ASP A 29 -7.60 15.02 10.69
N ILE A 30 -8.56 15.75 10.17
CA ILE A 30 -9.78 15.21 9.58
C ILE A 30 -9.80 15.56 8.10
N GLY A 31 -9.81 14.54 7.27
CA GLY A 31 -9.93 14.65 5.82
C GLY A 31 -11.33 14.27 5.37
N LEU A 32 -11.99 15.15 4.64
CA LEU A 32 -13.23 14.89 3.95
C LEU A 32 -13.00 14.93 2.46
N GLY A 33 -13.58 14.00 1.73
CA GLY A 33 -13.40 13.96 0.29
C GLY A 33 -14.41 13.06 -0.40
N PHE A 34 -14.30 12.98 -1.69
CA PHE A 34 -15.01 12.00 -2.50
C PHE A 34 -14.18 11.64 -3.72
N SER A 35 -14.41 10.45 -4.22
CA SER A 35 -13.87 9.97 -5.48
C SER A 35 -15.01 9.63 -6.44
N ALA A 36 -14.86 10.04 -7.68
CA ALA A 36 -15.76 9.67 -8.76
C ALA A 36 -14.94 9.03 -9.88
N HIS A 37 -15.31 7.83 -10.28
CA HIS A 37 -14.61 7.08 -11.31
C HIS A 37 -15.60 6.64 -12.40
N LYS A 38 -15.20 6.79 -13.65
CA LYS A 38 -15.85 6.15 -14.78
C LYS A 38 -14.81 5.27 -15.46
N ARG A 39 -14.96 3.96 -15.29
CA ARG A 39 -14.06 2.96 -15.83
C ARG A 39 -14.72 2.25 -16.98
N THR A 40 -14.09 2.27 -18.15
CA THR A 40 -14.58 1.62 -19.35
C THR A 40 -13.58 0.58 -19.81
N ALA A 41 -14.02 -0.65 -20.07
CA ALA A 41 -13.18 -1.68 -20.64
C ALA A 41 -12.78 -1.29 -22.07
N VAL A 42 -11.48 -1.34 -22.38
CA VAL A 42 -10.96 -1.02 -23.73
C VAL A 42 -11.17 -2.20 -24.67
N GLU A 43 -11.17 -3.42 -24.14
CA GLU A 43 -11.46 -4.64 -24.89
C GLU A 43 -12.54 -5.43 -24.15
N PRO A 44 -13.46 -6.10 -24.87
CA PRO A 44 -14.41 -7.01 -24.22
C PRO A 44 -13.60 -8.08 -23.48
N SER A 45 -13.74 -8.09 -22.18
CA SER A 45 -12.98 -8.96 -21.30
C SER A 45 -13.31 -10.42 -21.58
N ARG A 46 -12.47 -11.10 -22.33
CA ARG A 46 -12.41 -12.56 -22.32
C ARG A 46 -11.58 -12.97 -21.12
N PHE A 47 -12.24 -13.41 -20.07
CA PHE A 47 -11.57 -14.06 -18.97
C PHE A 47 -11.05 -15.42 -19.45
N VAL A 48 -9.76 -15.51 -19.69
CA VAL A 48 -9.08 -16.79 -19.81
C VAL A 48 -8.30 -17.00 -18.51
N ILE A 49 -8.88 -17.77 -17.61
CA ILE A 49 -8.20 -18.18 -16.39
C ILE A 49 -7.41 -19.43 -16.72
N THR A 50 -6.11 -19.29 -16.77
CA THR A 50 -5.19 -20.40 -16.91
C THR A 50 -4.39 -20.52 -15.60
N GLY A 51 -4.63 -21.60 -14.84
CA GLY A 51 -3.84 -21.97 -13.67
C GLY A 51 -4.60 -22.00 -12.34
N ASP A 52 -3.94 -22.50 -11.30
CA ASP A 52 -4.45 -22.69 -9.94
C ASP A 52 -4.54 -21.39 -9.13
N TYR A 53 -5.09 -20.34 -9.72
CA TYR A 53 -5.21 -19.06 -9.01
C TYR A 53 -6.52 -18.97 -8.25
N PRO A 54 -6.51 -18.37 -7.04
CA PRO A 54 -7.75 -18.04 -6.38
C PRO A 54 -8.49 -17.02 -7.23
N MET A 55 -9.54 -17.51 -7.84
CA MET A 55 -10.49 -16.67 -8.55
C MET A 55 -11.17 -15.73 -7.56
N PRO A 56 -11.50 -14.49 -7.96
CA PRO A 56 -12.53 -13.77 -7.27
C PRO A 56 -13.75 -14.69 -7.18
N PRO A 57 -14.46 -14.70 -6.05
CA PRO A 57 -15.63 -15.57 -5.89
C PRO A 57 -16.58 -15.43 -7.09
N PRO A 58 -17.23 -16.52 -7.53
CA PRO A 58 -18.09 -16.53 -8.72
C PRO A 58 -19.14 -15.41 -8.74
N GLU A 59 -19.62 -15.02 -7.57
CA GLU A 59 -20.53 -13.88 -7.32
C GLU A 59 -20.02 -12.54 -7.86
N PHE A 60 -18.70 -12.38 -8.05
CA PHE A 60 -18.11 -11.18 -8.66
C PHE A 60 -17.93 -11.29 -10.17
N MET A 61 -17.88 -12.51 -10.70
CA MET A 61 -17.66 -12.75 -12.13
C MET A 61 -18.84 -12.35 -12.98
N ASP A 62 -20.07 -12.56 -12.50
CA ASP A 62 -21.31 -12.25 -13.23
C ASP A 62 -21.60 -10.73 -13.29
N LYS A 63 -20.89 -9.94 -12.50
CA LYS A 63 -21.10 -8.49 -12.41
C LYS A 63 -20.16 -7.65 -13.30
N PHE A 64 -19.44 -8.25 -14.22
CA PHE A 64 -18.57 -7.52 -15.14
C PHE A 64 -19.37 -6.71 -16.16
N LYS A 65 -19.48 -5.41 -15.89
CA LYS A 65 -20.04 -4.46 -16.85
C LYS A 65 -18.91 -3.81 -17.64
N ASN A 66 -19.15 -3.57 -18.94
CA ASN A 66 -18.20 -2.86 -19.82
C ASN A 66 -17.90 -1.44 -19.32
N THR A 67 -18.85 -0.83 -18.62
CA THR A 67 -18.68 0.48 -17.99
C THR A 67 -19.12 0.41 -16.54
N TYR A 68 -18.25 0.86 -15.66
CA TYR A 68 -18.47 0.95 -14.23
C TYR A 68 -18.29 2.39 -13.78
N ILE A 69 -19.31 2.92 -13.09
CA ILE A 69 -19.30 4.26 -12.53
C ILE A 69 -19.40 4.13 -11.02
N SER A 70 -18.46 4.73 -10.29
CA SER A 70 -18.51 4.80 -8.83
C SER A 70 -18.45 6.24 -8.36
N PHE A 71 -19.23 6.53 -7.33
CA PHE A 71 -19.15 7.75 -6.56
C PHE A 71 -19.06 7.35 -5.08
N ALA A 72 -17.96 7.74 -4.44
CA ALA A 72 -17.66 7.32 -3.09
C ALA A 72 -17.19 8.50 -2.23
N PRO A 73 -18.02 9.05 -1.34
CA PRO A 73 -17.58 9.90 -0.26
C PRO A 73 -16.65 9.14 0.69
N ARG A 74 -15.68 9.86 1.22
CA ARG A 74 -14.61 9.33 2.06
C ARG A 74 -14.33 10.26 3.23
N ILE A 75 -14.16 9.66 4.39
CA ILE A 75 -13.75 10.33 5.62
C ILE A 75 -12.47 9.67 6.11
N ARG A 76 -11.44 10.47 6.35
CA ARG A 76 -10.19 10.01 6.95
C ARG A 76 -9.93 10.79 8.23
N ILE A 77 -9.64 10.08 9.29
CA ILE A 77 -9.18 10.63 10.56
C ILE A 77 -7.76 10.15 10.76
N GLU A 78 -6.83 11.07 10.98
CA GLU A 78 -5.44 10.75 11.27
C GLU A 78 -5.03 11.43 12.57
N SER A 79 -4.44 10.66 13.48
CA SER A 79 -3.99 11.14 14.78
C SER A 79 -2.53 10.82 14.99
N THR A 80 -1.74 11.84 15.25
CA THR A 80 -0.33 11.75 15.64
C THR A 80 -0.16 12.40 17.01
N PRO A 81 -0.39 11.66 18.10
CA PRO A 81 -0.28 12.20 19.44
C PRO A 81 1.11 12.76 19.72
N GLY A 82 1.20 13.84 20.49
CA GLY A 82 2.47 14.43 20.86
C GLY A 82 3.32 14.93 19.68
N LEU A 83 2.69 15.37 18.60
CA LEU A 83 3.36 15.89 17.44
C LEU A 83 4.13 17.17 17.78
N TYR A 84 5.45 17.15 17.65
CA TYR A 84 6.28 18.35 17.77
C TYR A 84 6.22 19.15 16.47
N TYR A 85 6.14 20.46 16.62
CA TYR A 85 6.14 21.37 15.48
C TYR A 85 6.86 22.68 15.84
N TYR A 86 7.24 23.43 14.82
CA TYR A 86 7.66 24.81 14.98
C TYR A 86 6.94 25.72 13.99
N MET A 87 6.87 27.00 14.33
CA MET A 87 6.27 28.00 13.48
C MET A 87 7.35 28.76 12.69
N ASN A 88 7.24 28.75 11.37
CA ASN A 88 8.02 29.62 10.49
C ASN A 88 7.11 30.70 9.92
N GLY A 89 7.07 31.84 10.59
CA GLY A 89 6.09 32.88 10.34
C GLY A 89 4.66 32.38 10.62
N LYS A 90 3.81 32.34 9.58
CA LYS A 90 2.43 31.83 9.68
C LYS A 90 2.32 30.33 9.32
N ARG A 91 3.41 29.70 8.90
CA ARG A 91 3.42 28.31 8.47
C ARG A 91 3.86 27.41 9.61
N LYS A 92 2.99 26.44 9.95
CA LYS A 92 3.32 25.35 10.85
C LYS A 92 4.15 24.29 10.09
N ILE A 93 5.26 23.87 10.68
CA ILE A 93 6.13 22.81 10.15
C ILE A 93 6.17 21.71 11.19
N ASN A 94 5.55 20.59 10.83
CA ASN A 94 5.54 19.38 11.67
C ASN A 94 6.92 18.73 11.64
N LEU A 95 7.40 18.27 12.80
CA LEU A 95 8.69 17.62 12.94
C LEU A 95 8.53 16.10 13.09
N HIS A 96 8.31 15.65 14.30
CA HIS A 96 8.19 14.23 14.62
C HIS A 96 7.30 14.03 15.83
N SER A 97 6.88 12.81 16.05
CA SER A 97 6.23 12.37 17.29
C SER A 97 6.98 11.17 17.87
N ILE A 98 6.93 11.05 19.19
CA ILE A 98 7.43 9.87 19.91
C ILE A 98 6.39 8.73 19.85
N TYR A 99 5.14 9.07 19.57
CA TYR A 99 4.03 8.13 19.53
C TYR A 99 3.70 7.69 18.10
N PRO A 100 3.06 6.52 17.95
CA PRO A 100 2.58 6.07 16.65
C PRO A 100 1.56 7.04 16.03
N THR A 101 1.52 7.07 14.71
CA THR A 101 0.45 7.70 13.95
C THR A 101 -0.63 6.66 13.66
N PHE A 102 -1.86 7.00 13.96
CA PHE A 102 -3.05 6.18 13.72
C PHE A 102 -3.89 6.82 12.63
N SER A 103 -4.40 6.04 11.71
CA SER A 103 -5.38 6.53 10.74
C SER A 103 -6.54 5.58 10.58
N VAL A 104 -7.73 6.14 10.47
CA VAL A 104 -8.97 5.44 10.12
C VAL A 104 -9.52 6.06 8.86
N ASP A 105 -9.82 5.23 7.90
CA ASP A 105 -10.34 5.63 6.59
C ASP A 105 -11.66 4.91 6.35
N TYR A 106 -12.73 5.66 6.15
CA TYR A 106 -14.05 5.14 5.82
C TYR A 106 -14.48 5.66 4.46
N GLU A 107 -14.88 4.76 3.59
CA GLU A 107 -15.33 5.06 2.25
C GLU A 107 -16.63 4.33 1.96
N ARG A 108 -17.62 5.04 1.38
CA ARG A 108 -18.92 4.48 1.03
C ARG A 108 -19.25 4.76 -0.43
N GLY A 109 -19.34 3.72 -1.24
CA GLY A 109 -19.89 3.79 -2.58
C GLY A 109 -21.41 3.96 -2.53
N ILE A 110 -21.94 4.99 -3.17
CA ILE A 110 -23.37 5.30 -3.18
C ILE A 110 -23.94 5.04 -4.56
N LYS A 111 -24.86 4.08 -4.65
CA LYS A 111 -25.57 3.76 -5.89
C LYS A 111 -26.55 4.87 -6.27
N GLY A 112 -26.66 5.14 -7.56
CA GLY A 112 -27.60 6.10 -8.14
C GLY A 112 -27.12 7.55 -8.19
N VAL A 113 -26.18 7.96 -7.36
CA VAL A 113 -25.60 9.31 -7.41
C VAL A 113 -24.65 9.41 -8.62
N PHE A 114 -24.85 10.42 -9.49
CA PHE A 114 -24.11 10.58 -10.74
C PHE A 114 -24.09 9.33 -11.64
N LYS A 115 -25.18 8.54 -11.61
CA LYS A 115 -25.30 7.25 -12.31
C LYS A 115 -24.34 6.18 -11.79
N SER A 116 -23.87 6.31 -10.54
CA SER A 116 -23.05 5.29 -9.89
C SER A 116 -23.77 3.96 -9.84
N THR A 117 -23.05 2.89 -10.16
CA THR A 117 -23.53 1.50 -10.09
C THR A 117 -22.95 0.75 -8.90
N GLY A 118 -21.93 1.29 -8.23
CA GLY A 118 -21.30 0.66 -7.08
C GLY A 118 -22.01 0.94 -5.77
N GLU A 119 -22.16 -0.06 -4.93
CA GLU A 119 -22.71 0.02 -3.59
C GLU A 119 -21.86 -0.83 -2.64
N TYR A 120 -21.01 -0.15 -1.86
CA TYR A 120 -20.10 -0.79 -0.92
C TYR A 120 -19.77 0.12 0.25
N GLU A 121 -19.30 -0.47 1.33
CA GLU A 121 -18.71 0.24 2.45
C GLU A 121 -17.39 -0.40 2.80
N ARG A 122 -16.35 0.43 3.00
CA ARG A 122 -15.00 0.02 3.36
C ARG A 122 -14.52 0.80 4.56
N ILE A 123 -13.96 0.08 5.51
CA ILE A 123 -13.23 0.66 6.64
C ILE A 123 -11.81 0.14 6.63
N GLU A 124 -10.85 1.03 6.80
CA GLU A 124 -9.43 0.71 6.89
C GLU A 124 -8.85 1.39 8.12
N PHE A 125 -8.00 0.66 8.82
CA PHE A 125 -7.19 1.16 9.93
C PHE A 125 -5.73 0.97 9.58
N ASP A 126 -4.91 1.97 9.84
CA ASP A 126 -3.46 1.93 9.66
C ASP A 126 -2.77 2.56 10.87
N LEU A 127 -1.73 1.90 11.35
CA LEU A 127 -0.87 2.36 12.42
C LEU A 127 0.56 2.31 11.90
N GLN A 128 1.28 3.41 12.01
CA GLN A 128 2.69 3.48 11.62
C GLN A 128 3.53 4.20 12.67
N HIS A 129 4.74 3.73 12.86
CA HIS A 129 5.65 4.35 13.80
C HIS A 129 7.11 4.13 13.42
N GLN A 130 7.92 5.13 13.75
CA GLN A 130 9.36 5.08 13.65
C GLN A 130 9.98 5.27 15.03
N ILE A 131 10.72 4.27 15.48
CA ILE A 131 11.48 4.33 16.72
C ILE A 131 12.95 4.54 16.40
N ARG A 132 13.49 5.65 16.85
CA ARG A 132 14.92 5.94 16.73
C ARG A 132 15.68 5.39 17.94
N MET A 133 16.56 4.42 17.68
CA MET A 133 17.40 3.80 18.73
C MET A 133 18.83 4.34 18.63
N GLY A 134 19.03 5.58 19.06
CA GLY A 134 20.34 6.26 18.97
C GLY A 134 20.57 6.95 17.64
N LEU A 135 21.82 7.16 17.27
CA LEU A 135 22.20 8.03 16.13
C LEU A 135 21.95 7.41 14.75
N MET A 136 22.03 6.08 14.64
CA MET A 136 22.05 5.42 13.32
C MET A 136 21.20 4.14 13.27
N ARG A 137 20.34 3.91 14.24
CA ARG A 137 19.48 2.72 14.26
C ARG A 137 18.04 3.15 14.29
N ASN A 138 17.24 2.61 13.40
CA ASN A 138 15.82 2.89 13.29
C ASN A 138 15.03 1.59 13.22
N ILE A 139 13.88 1.59 13.87
CA ILE A 139 12.84 0.59 13.66
C ILE A 139 11.66 1.31 13.04
N TYR A 140 11.18 0.82 11.91
CA TYR A 140 9.92 1.23 11.30
C TYR A 140 8.97 0.06 11.38
N TYR A 141 7.76 0.31 11.83
CA TYR A 141 6.70 -0.68 11.74
C TYR A 141 5.40 -0.05 11.29
N ARG A 142 4.66 -0.80 10.52
CA ARG A 142 3.35 -0.45 10.04
C ARG A 142 2.44 -1.64 10.17
N PHE A 143 1.27 -1.42 10.74
CA PHE A 143 0.24 -2.41 10.90
C PHE A 143 -1.06 -1.84 10.36
N GLY A 144 -1.78 -2.64 9.56
CA GLY A 144 -3.04 -2.21 8.98
C GLY A 144 -4.02 -3.34 8.86
N PHE A 145 -5.29 -3.03 9.00
CA PHE A 145 -6.36 -3.94 8.63
C PHE A 145 -7.44 -3.18 7.86
N GLY A 146 -8.14 -3.90 7.00
CA GLY A 146 -9.25 -3.36 6.26
C GLY A 146 -10.31 -4.41 6.02
N ALA A 147 -11.54 -3.96 5.93
CA ALA A 147 -12.67 -4.81 5.63
C ALA A 147 -13.76 -4.04 4.88
N PHE A 148 -14.47 -4.75 4.02
CA PHE A 148 -15.73 -4.28 3.46
C PHE A 148 -16.87 -4.70 4.39
N THR A 149 -17.63 -3.76 4.90
CA THR A 149 -18.78 -3.99 5.79
C THR A 149 -20.05 -4.21 5.00
N ASN A 150 -20.17 -3.58 3.83
CA ASN A 150 -21.21 -3.83 2.85
C ASN A 150 -20.59 -4.19 1.49
N GLN A 151 -21.17 -5.16 0.77
CA GLN A 151 -20.67 -5.71 -0.48
C GLN A 151 -21.78 -5.97 -1.51
N ASP A 152 -22.88 -5.22 -1.47
CA ASP A 152 -24.06 -5.50 -2.31
C ASP A 152 -23.74 -5.36 -3.80
N GLU A 153 -23.00 -4.33 -4.20
CA GLU A 153 -22.46 -4.17 -5.55
C GLU A 153 -21.00 -3.70 -5.47
N LEU A 154 -20.11 -4.63 -5.13
CA LEU A 154 -18.68 -4.41 -5.05
C LEU A 154 -17.99 -4.92 -6.32
N TYR A 155 -17.15 -4.08 -6.91
CA TYR A 155 -16.34 -4.44 -8.05
C TYR A 155 -14.88 -4.65 -7.61
N PHE A 156 -14.17 -5.58 -8.26
CA PHE A 156 -12.79 -5.93 -7.89
C PHE A 156 -11.83 -4.73 -7.94
N VAL A 157 -12.14 -3.70 -8.68
CA VAL A 157 -11.33 -2.48 -8.78
C VAL A 157 -11.37 -1.61 -7.51
N ASP A 158 -12.33 -1.86 -6.62
CA ASP A 158 -12.49 -1.15 -5.36
C ASP A 158 -11.70 -1.83 -4.22
N PHE A 159 -11.10 -2.98 -4.48
CA PHE A 159 -10.25 -3.66 -3.52
C PHE A 159 -8.96 -2.87 -3.22
N ALA A 160 -8.46 -3.04 -2.00
CA ALA A 160 -7.22 -2.39 -1.57
C ALA A 160 -6.02 -2.86 -2.40
N ASN A 161 -5.15 -1.93 -2.72
CA ASN A 161 -3.88 -2.23 -3.36
C ASN A 161 -2.76 -2.21 -2.33
N PHE A 162 -2.09 -3.34 -2.11
CA PHE A 162 -1.05 -3.50 -1.10
C PHE A 162 0.35 -3.11 -1.56
N SER A 163 0.58 -3.03 -2.86
CA SER A 163 1.91 -2.74 -3.40
C SER A 163 2.18 -1.26 -3.60
N ARG A 164 1.16 -0.43 -3.62
CA ARG A 164 1.32 0.99 -3.96
C ARG A 164 0.51 1.89 -3.06
N HIS A 165 1.13 2.93 -2.54
CA HIS A 165 0.40 4.08 -2.06
C HIS A 165 -0.26 4.75 -3.27
N ASN A 166 -1.54 4.64 -3.43
CA ASN A 166 -2.49 5.41 -4.27
C ASN A 166 -1.91 6.40 -5.32
N LEU A 167 -0.68 6.21 -5.77
CA LEU A 167 -0.05 7.02 -6.79
C LEU A 167 -0.21 6.31 -8.14
N PRO A 168 -0.75 6.98 -9.14
CA PRO A 168 -0.98 6.39 -10.46
C PRO A 168 0.31 6.06 -11.22
N VAL A 169 1.46 6.43 -10.72
CA VAL A 169 2.76 6.27 -11.39
C VAL A 169 3.75 5.61 -10.45
N GLY A 170 4.28 4.46 -10.86
CA GLY A 170 5.15 3.59 -10.08
C GLY A 170 6.56 4.11 -9.80
N TRP A 171 6.74 5.40 -9.57
CA TRP A 171 8.05 6.02 -9.36
C TRP A 171 8.42 6.22 -7.88
N ASN A 172 7.47 6.12 -6.95
CA ASN A 172 7.72 6.24 -5.51
C ASN A 172 7.54 4.90 -4.81
N ASP A 173 8.15 3.91 -5.31
CA ASP A 173 8.20 2.65 -4.63
C ASP A 173 9.26 2.71 -3.54
N GLU A 174 8.91 3.20 -2.38
CA GLU A 174 9.77 3.11 -1.21
C GLU A 174 10.09 1.64 -0.91
N ILE A 175 11.36 1.36 -0.67
CA ILE A 175 11.76 0.05 -0.18
C ILE A 175 11.40 0.00 1.31
N GLY A 176 10.43 -0.85 1.65
CA GLY A 176 9.89 -0.98 3.00
C GLY A 176 8.49 -0.36 3.16
N GLY A 177 7.72 -0.91 4.08
CA GLY A 177 6.33 -0.49 4.34
C GLY A 177 5.30 -0.90 3.29
N VAL A 178 5.74 -1.58 2.21
CA VAL A 178 4.92 -2.16 1.14
C VAL A 178 5.48 -3.51 0.74
N PHE A 179 4.64 -4.35 0.14
CA PHE A 179 5.07 -5.63 -0.41
C PHE A 179 5.81 -5.41 -1.74
N GLN A 180 6.94 -6.08 -1.92
CA GLN A 180 7.82 -5.92 -3.08
C GLN A 180 7.61 -7.02 -4.13
N VAL A 181 7.24 -8.22 -3.69
CA VAL A 181 7.13 -9.44 -4.51
C VAL A 181 5.68 -9.93 -4.62
N LEU A 182 4.75 -9.33 -3.88
CA LEU A 182 3.34 -9.71 -3.91
C LEU A 182 2.77 -9.56 -5.32
N ASP A 183 2.21 -10.66 -5.84
CA ASP A 183 1.60 -10.67 -7.16
C ASP A 183 0.31 -9.84 -7.19
N SER A 184 0.13 -9.07 -8.25
CA SER A 184 -1.04 -8.21 -8.47
C SER A 184 -2.39 -8.93 -8.44
N ARG A 185 -2.38 -10.24 -8.68
CA ARG A 185 -3.57 -11.10 -8.62
C ARG A 185 -4.24 -11.14 -7.26
N TRP A 186 -3.44 -11.04 -6.20
CA TRP A 186 -3.93 -11.10 -4.83
C TRP A 186 -4.73 -9.87 -4.41
N TYR A 187 -4.57 -8.75 -5.12
CA TYR A 187 -5.32 -7.53 -4.83
C TYR A 187 -6.82 -7.72 -4.97
N ASN A 188 -7.24 -8.60 -5.85
CA ASN A 188 -8.65 -8.85 -6.14
C ASN A 188 -9.35 -9.74 -5.09
N SER A 189 -8.64 -10.18 -4.06
CA SER A 189 -9.18 -11.02 -2.99
C SER A 189 -9.27 -10.31 -1.65
N SER A 190 -9.09 -9.01 -1.61
CA SER A 190 -8.92 -8.23 -0.37
C SER A 190 -10.22 -7.75 0.25
N ARG A 191 -11.25 -8.58 0.35
CA ARG A 191 -12.49 -8.26 1.09
C ARG A 191 -12.23 -7.88 2.55
N ARG A 192 -11.29 -8.57 3.16
CA ARG A 192 -10.75 -8.28 4.49
C ARG A 192 -9.29 -8.67 4.50
N TYR A 193 -8.49 -7.89 5.14
CA TYR A 193 -7.06 -8.16 5.24
C TYR A 193 -6.49 -7.63 6.53
N VAL A 194 -5.39 -8.25 6.94
CA VAL A 194 -4.50 -7.76 7.98
C VAL A 194 -3.10 -7.76 7.39
N ARG A 195 -2.40 -6.65 7.51
CA ARG A 195 -1.02 -6.51 7.04
C ARG A 195 -0.11 -5.98 8.12
N GLY A 196 1.13 -6.39 8.08
CA GLY A 196 2.18 -5.90 8.96
C GLY A 196 3.47 -5.75 8.19
N HIS A 197 4.19 -4.66 8.44
CA HIS A 197 5.53 -4.41 7.90
C HIS A 197 6.43 -4.01 9.05
N PHE A 198 7.61 -4.58 9.07
CA PHE A 198 8.65 -4.27 10.04
C PHE A 198 9.96 -4.08 9.29
N THR A 199 10.65 -2.99 9.56
CA THR A 199 11.97 -2.69 8.98
C THR A 199 12.90 -2.30 10.12
N TYR A 200 14.03 -2.99 10.19
CA TYR A 200 15.14 -2.65 11.07
C TYR A 200 16.29 -2.10 10.23
N GLU A 201 16.70 -0.89 10.53
CA GLU A 201 17.80 -0.19 9.88
C GLU A 201 18.96 0.00 10.84
N ALA A 202 20.15 -0.33 10.43
CA ALA A 202 21.37 -0.09 11.17
C ALA A 202 22.59 0.05 10.22
N PRO A 203 23.65 0.76 10.61
CA PRO A 203 24.79 1.00 9.72
C PRO A 203 25.60 -0.26 9.40
N PHE A 204 25.58 -1.25 10.31
CA PHE A 204 26.39 -2.46 10.18
C PHE A 204 25.65 -3.64 10.82
N LEU A 205 25.09 -4.51 9.99
CA LEU A 205 24.45 -5.76 10.42
C LEU A 205 25.26 -6.98 9.98
N ILE A 206 25.29 -7.26 8.70
CA ILE A 206 25.93 -8.41 8.09
C ILE A 206 27.27 -8.00 7.45
N LEU A 207 27.29 -6.85 6.80
CA LEU A 207 28.46 -6.35 6.07
C LEU A 207 29.61 -5.89 6.98
N ARG A 208 29.39 -5.84 8.29
CA ARG A 208 30.45 -5.59 9.28
C ARG A 208 31.67 -6.51 9.06
N HIS A 209 31.44 -7.75 8.68
CA HIS A 209 32.51 -8.72 8.43
C HIS A 209 33.20 -8.53 7.07
N LEU A 210 32.63 -7.71 6.19
CA LEU A 210 33.12 -7.42 4.85
C LEU A 210 33.58 -5.96 4.68
N MET A 211 33.92 -5.28 5.78
CA MET A 211 34.23 -3.83 5.80
C MET A 211 35.24 -3.37 4.75
N LYS A 212 36.16 -4.24 4.33
CA LYS A 212 37.14 -3.90 3.31
C LYS A 212 36.53 -3.56 1.95
N TYR A 213 35.36 -4.13 1.64
CA TYR A 213 34.71 -4.00 0.34
C TYR A 213 33.45 -3.09 0.39
N THR A 214 32.99 -2.73 1.59
CA THR A 214 31.70 -2.07 1.79
C THR A 214 31.82 -0.61 2.25
N ARG A 215 32.88 0.04 1.85
CA ARG A 215 33.27 1.41 2.29
C ARG A 215 32.20 2.47 2.01
N TYR A 216 31.33 2.22 1.03
CA TYR A 216 30.28 3.17 0.59
C TYR A 216 28.90 2.85 1.15
N VAL A 217 28.73 1.74 1.85
CA VAL A 217 27.45 1.37 2.46
C VAL A 217 27.26 2.20 3.72
N GLN A 218 26.11 2.89 3.80
CA GLN A 218 25.75 3.74 4.94
C GLN A 218 24.85 3.01 5.92
N ASN A 219 23.90 2.27 5.38
CA ASN A 219 22.92 1.55 6.18
C ASN A 219 22.57 0.20 5.54
N GLU A 220 22.25 -0.72 6.41
CA GLU A 220 21.71 -2.02 6.07
C GLU A 220 20.30 -2.11 6.67
N ARG A 221 19.39 -2.74 5.94
CA ARG A 221 18.00 -2.87 6.34
C ARG A 221 17.57 -4.33 6.26
N ILE A 222 16.84 -4.76 7.28
CA ILE A 222 16.13 -6.05 7.28
C ILE A 222 14.64 -5.73 7.22
N TYR A 223 13.95 -6.38 6.29
CA TYR A 223 12.53 -6.21 6.06
C TYR A 223 11.80 -7.50 6.38
N ILE A 224 10.69 -7.38 7.10
CA ILE A 224 9.77 -8.49 7.37
C ILE A 224 8.37 -7.96 7.11
N SER A 225 7.66 -8.55 6.19
CA SER A 225 6.28 -8.19 5.87
C SER A 225 5.39 -9.40 5.91
N ALA A 226 4.19 -9.23 6.43
CA ALA A 226 3.20 -10.28 6.54
C ALA A 226 1.84 -9.77 6.06
N LEU A 227 1.09 -10.61 5.36
CA LEU A 227 -0.28 -10.37 4.93
C LEU A 227 -1.12 -11.60 5.18
N SER A 228 -2.32 -11.37 5.71
CA SER A 228 -3.35 -12.40 5.84
C SER A 228 -4.64 -11.87 5.22
N MET A 229 -5.17 -12.62 4.28
CA MET A 229 -6.46 -12.34 3.63
C MET A 229 -7.12 -13.64 3.20
N PRO A 230 -8.42 -13.65 2.82
CA PRO A 230 -9.05 -14.86 2.28
C PRO A 230 -8.21 -15.44 1.15
N HIS A 231 -8.01 -16.75 1.16
CA HIS A 231 -7.23 -17.53 0.18
C HIS A 231 -5.70 -17.36 0.22
N LEU A 232 -5.16 -16.44 1.03
CA LEU A 232 -3.72 -16.23 1.20
C LEU A 232 -3.39 -16.10 2.69
N GLN A 233 -3.10 -17.22 3.36
CA GLN A 233 -2.89 -17.29 4.81
C GLN A 233 -1.76 -18.27 5.16
N PRO A 234 -0.59 -17.76 5.56
CA PRO A 234 -0.10 -16.38 5.44
C PRO A 234 0.63 -16.11 4.13
N TYR A 235 0.75 -14.86 3.76
CA TYR A 235 1.82 -14.38 2.90
C TYR A 235 2.91 -13.77 3.77
N LEU A 236 4.15 -14.18 3.55
CA LEU A 236 5.31 -13.68 4.26
C LEU A 236 6.35 -13.21 3.23
N GLU A 237 6.96 -12.08 3.52
CA GLU A 237 8.04 -11.56 2.71
C GLU A 237 9.18 -11.11 3.63
N VAL A 238 10.38 -11.61 3.38
CA VAL A 238 11.59 -11.26 4.09
C VAL A 238 12.57 -10.67 3.10
N GLY A 239 13.17 -9.55 3.45
CA GLY A 239 14.12 -8.87 2.59
C GLY A 239 15.35 -8.38 3.34
N TYR A 240 16.41 -8.20 2.58
CA TYR A 240 17.64 -7.55 3.03
C TYR A 240 18.01 -6.47 2.02
N GLY A 241 18.32 -5.29 2.54
CA GLY A 241 18.68 -4.14 1.71
C GLY A 241 19.93 -3.44 2.18
N ILE A 242 20.58 -2.79 1.25
CA ILE A 242 21.75 -1.95 1.44
C ILE A 242 21.48 -0.58 0.86
N GLY A 243 21.78 0.43 1.67
CA GLY A 243 21.68 1.83 1.24
C GLY A 243 23.05 2.50 1.14
N THR A 244 23.20 3.29 0.09
CA THR A 244 24.34 4.19 -0.11
C THR A 244 23.83 5.62 -0.23
N HIS A 245 24.69 6.60 -0.48
CA HIS A 245 24.27 7.99 -0.74
C HIS A 245 23.47 8.18 -2.02
N ILE A 246 23.53 7.25 -2.95
CA ILE A 246 23.02 7.43 -4.32
C ILE A 246 21.95 6.42 -4.65
N PHE A 247 22.03 5.23 -4.10
CA PHE A 247 21.11 4.15 -4.43
C PHE A 247 20.82 3.26 -3.23
N ASP A 248 19.64 2.69 -3.26
CA ASP A 248 19.20 1.61 -2.37
C ASP A 248 18.94 0.35 -3.19
N VAL A 249 19.39 -0.78 -2.70
CA VAL A 249 19.15 -2.11 -3.29
C VAL A 249 18.56 -3.02 -2.23
N GLY A 250 17.49 -3.72 -2.58
CA GLY A 250 16.87 -4.71 -1.72
C GLY A 250 16.61 -6.01 -2.46
N VAL A 251 16.83 -7.12 -1.79
CA VAL A 251 16.49 -8.47 -2.25
C VAL A 251 15.43 -9.04 -1.31
N PHE A 252 14.38 -9.58 -1.87
CA PHE A 252 13.20 -10.05 -1.16
C PHE A 252 12.88 -11.48 -1.55
N VAL A 253 12.46 -12.27 -0.59
CA VAL A 253 11.98 -13.64 -0.77
C VAL A 253 10.57 -13.70 -0.21
N SER A 254 9.65 -14.24 -0.96
CA SER A 254 8.25 -14.39 -0.54
C SER A 254 7.86 -15.85 -0.35
N SER A 255 6.90 -16.04 0.55
CA SER A 255 6.24 -17.32 0.79
C SER A 255 4.73 -17.12 0.76
N GLU A 256 4.02 -17.94 -0.01
CA GLU A 256 2.56 -17.95 -0.14
C GLU A 256 2.03 -19.26 0.45
N ASN A 257 1.17 -19.17 1.47
CA ASN A 257 0.60 -20.36 2.15
C ASN A 257 1.69 -21.38 2.57
N TRP A 258 2.80 -20.89 3.11
CA TRP A 258 3.97 -21.68 3.52
C TRP A 258 4.74 -22.36 2.37
N LYS A 259 4.46 -22.00 1.13
CA LYS A 259 5.22 -22.45 -0.03
C LYS A 259 6.08 -21.32 -0.55
N PHE A 260 7.19 -21.64 -1.17
CA PHE A 260 8.03 -20.65 -1.82
C PHE A 260 7.24 -19.94 -2.92
N GLY A 261 7.12 -18.62 -2.82
CA GLY A 261 6.40 -17.78 -3.79
C GLY A 261 7.32 -17.26 -4.89
N GLY A 262 8.39 -16.57 -4.49
CA GLY A 262 9.31 -15.97 -5.46
C GLY A 262 10.44 -15.20 -4.81
N ILE A 263 11.35 -14.73 -5.66
CA ILE A 263 12.44 -13.83 -5.30
C ILE A 263 12.30 -12.56 -6.14
N GLY A 264 12.42 -11.41 -5.50
CA GLY A 264 12.45 -10.11 -6.16
C GLY A 264 13.66 -9.30 -5.75
N CYS A 265 14.15 -8.48 -6.68
CA CYS A 265 15.17 -7.49 -6.39
C CYS A 265 14.62 -6.12 -6.75
N LYS A 266 14.84 -5.16 -5.87
CA LYS A 266 14.45 -3.77 -6.09
C LYS A 266 15.65 -2.87 -6.00
N PHE A 267 15.67 -1.91 -6.90
CA PHE A 267 16.70 -0.90 -6.99
C PHE A 267 16.03 0.48 -7.07
N THR A 268 16.44 1.38 -6.19
CA THR A 268 16.00 2.79 -6.22
C THR A 268 17.21 3.70 -6.36
N PHE A 269 17.05 4.73 -7.15
CA PHE A 269 18.10 5.67 -7.46
C PHE A 269 17.67 7.07 -7.05
N GLU A 270 18.39 7.70 -6.12
CA GLU A 270 18.14 9.07 -5.69
C GLU A 270 19.11 10.02 -6.39
N LEU A 271 18.74 10.48 -7.60
CA LEU A 271 19.59 11.40 -8.37
C LEU A 271 19.43 12.88 -7.98
N PHE A 272 18.35 13.28 -7.31
CA PHE A 272 17.99 14.69 -7.15
C PHE A 272 17.34 15.07 -5.81
N ASN A 273 17.54 14.34 -4.74
CA ASN A 273 17.06 14.77 -3.43
C ASN A 273 18.18 15.53 -2.69
N ARG A 274 18.31 16.81 -3.01
CA ARG A 274 19.01 17.81 -2.19
C ARG A 274 18.04 18.87 -1.71
#